data_6b74216eec4567a6b4c39181b95d8027
#
_entry.id   6b74216eec4567a6b4c39181b95d8027
#
_cell.length_a   1.000
_cell.length_b   1.000
_cell.length_c   1.000
_cell.angle_alpha   90.00
_cell.angle_beta   90.00
_cell.angle_gamma   90.00
#
_symmetry.space_group_name_H-M   'P 1'
#
loop_
_entity.id
_entity.type
_entity.pdbx_description
1 polymer ?
#
loop_
_entity_poly.entity_id
_entity_poly.type
_entity_poly.pdbx_seq_one_letter_code
_entity_poly.pdbx_strand_id
1 'polypeptide(L)'
;SAARHAKPTLGVFMVGEAGVREALVASGVALTEDWQAADAVVIGLDREATYARLRDAALAIRRGARFIASNADRTLPTERGLIPGAGSVVAFLETATDVRARVIGKPAPDIFVHALARIGTPAELTAAVGDRPETDIAAGQAAGLRTIGVLTGASPAEAFSAMQTPPDWVFEDMVVLQRAFFHA
;
A
#
# COMPACT_ATOMS: atom_id res chain seq x y z
N SER A 1 3.59 40.91 16.58
CA SER A 1 2.55 39.89 16.42
C SER A 1 2.95 38.99 15.24
N ALA A 2 3.63 37.86 15.55
CA ALA A 2 3.99 36.85 14.54
C ALA A 2 2.75 36.02 14.25
N ALA A 3 2.07 36.31 13.14
CA ALA A 3 1.08 35.40 12.59
C ALA A 3 1.80 34.09 12.25
N ARG A 4 1.58 33.03 13.04
CA ARG A 4 1.96 31.66 12.67
C ARG A 4 1.23 31.36 11.37
N HIS A 5 1.95 31.32 10.26
CA HIS A 5 1.46 30.79 9.01
C HIS A 5 1.13 29.32 9.28
N ALA A 6 -0.13 29.03 9.54
CA ALA A 6 -0.60 27.64 9.54
C ALA A 6 -0.21 27.06 8.17
N LYS A 7 0.52 25.93 8.16
CA LYS A 7 0.76 25.21 6.91
C LYS A 7 -0.59 24.96 6.28
N PRO A 8 -0.78 25.27 4.98
CA PRO A 8 -2.05 25.01 4.32
C PRO A 8 -2.35 23.51 4.51
N THR A 9 -3.52 23.22 5.03
CA THR A 9 -3.99 21.86 5.25
C THR A 9 -4.14 21.23 3.87
N LEU A 10 -3.41 20.14 3.61
CA LEU A 10 -3.44 19.43 2.34
C LEU A 10 -4.87 18.91 2.09
N GLY A 11 -5.51 19.38 1.02
CA GLY A 11 -6.82 18.89 0.59
C GLY A 11 -6.69 17.56 -0.14
N VAL A 12 -7.37 16.52 0.35
CA VAL A 12 -7.34 15.19 -0.28
C VAL A 12 -8.72 14.82 -0.81
N PHE A 13 -8.80 14.56 -2.12
CA PHE A 13 -9.95 13.92 -2.75
C PHE A 13 -9.76 12.40 -2.67
N MET A 14 -10.71 11.71 -2.06
CA MET A 14 -10.59 10.29 -1.79
C MET A 14 -11.57 9.47 -2.63
N VAL A 15 -11.09 8.38 -3.22
CA VAL A 15 -11.91 7.28 -3.72
C VAL A 15 -11.54 6.05 -2.90
N GLY A 16 -12.44 5.59 -2.02
CA GLY A 16 -12.14 4.51 -1.10
C GLY A 16 -13.19 4.38 0.00
N GLU A 17 -13.21 3.25 0.67
CA GLU A 17 -14.13 2.92 1.76
C GLU A 17 -13.67 3.52 3.11
N ALA A 18 -14.45 3.23 4.17
CA ALA A 18 -14.28 3.79 5.51
C ALA A 18 -12.86 3.66 6.07
N GLY A 19 -12.19 2.51 5.86
CA GLY A 19 -10.84 2.29 6.40
C GLY A 19 -9.81 3.29 5.88
N VAL A 20 -9.87 3.67 4.60
CA VAL A 20 -8.99 4.70 4.03
C VAL A 20 -9.35 6.08 4.59
N ARG A 21 -10.65 6.36 4.70
CA ARG A 21 -11.16 7.62 5.27
C ARG A 21 -10.66 7.82 6.72
N GLU A 22 -10.84 6.81 7.55
CA GLU A 22 -10.45 6.84 8.96
C GLU A 22 -8.93 7.05 9.12
N ALA A 23 -8.12 6.34 8.34
CA ALA A 23 -6.67 6.49 8.35
C ALA A 23 -6.21 7.91 7.96
N LEU A 24 -6.82 8.50 6.92
CA LEU A 24 -6.51 9.86 6.49
C LEU A 24 -6.91 10.90 7.55
N VAL A 25 -8.11 10.78 8.11
CA VAL A 25 -8.60 11.67 9.17
C VAL A 25 -7.74 11.57 10.43
N ALA A 26 -7.41 10.35 10.86
CA ALA A 26 -6.53 10.11 12.02
C ALA A 26 -5.11 10.70 11.83
N SER A 27 -4.67 10.83 10.57
CA SER A 27 -3.39 11.47 10.22
C SER A 27 -3.49 13.00 10.10
N GLY A 28 -4.64 13.60 10.41
CA GLY A 28 -4.84 15.06 10.35
C GLY A 28 -4.96 15.62 8.93
N VAL A 29 -5.28 14.78 7.95
CA VAL A 29 -5.46 15.17 6.55
C VAL A 29 -6.88 15.71 6.35
N ALA A 30 -7.04 16.84 5.67
CA ALA A 30 -8.34 17.40 5.31
C ALA A 30 -8.89 16.70 4.07
N LEU A 31 -10.07 16.08 4.19
CA LEU A 31 -10.78 15.53 3.05
C LEU A 31 -11.59 16.62 2.35
N THR A 32 -11.63 16.59 1.03
CA THR A 32 -12.46 17.49 0.21
C THR A 32 -13.30 16.71 -0.78
N GLU A 33 -14.52 17.17 -1.01
CA GLU A 33 -15.39 16.68 -2.09
C GLU A 33 -15.23 17.53 -3.36
N ASP A 34 -14.58 18.67 -3.24
CA ASP A 34 -14.28 19.55 -4.37
C ASP A 34 -12.95 19.13 -5.01
N TRP A 35 -13.02 18.51 -6.19
CA TRP A 35 -11.85 18.11 -6.96
C TRP A 35 -10.94 19.28 -7.35
N GLN A 36 -11.49 20.50 -7.43
CA GLN A 36 -10.72 21.70 -7.76
C GLN A 36 -9.83 22.15 -6.60
N ALA A 37 -10.22 21.82 -5.37
CA ALA A 37 -9.47 22.12 -4.15
C ALA A 37 -8.52 20.97 -3.74
N ALA A 38 -8.44 19.90 -4.53
CA ALA A 38 -7.63 18.76 -4.19
C ALA A 38 -6.14 18.96 -4.53
N ASP A 39 -5.28 18.82 -3.54
CA ASP A 39 -3.81 18.76 -3.69
C ASP A 39 -3.32 17.32 -3.94
N ALA A 40 -4.12 16.34 -3.53
CA ALA A 40 -3.86 14.94 -3.76
C ALA A 40 -5.17 14.15 -3.99
N VAL A 41 -5.08 13.10 -4.79
CA VAL A 41 -6.10 12.06 -4.97
C VAL A 41 -5.58 10.79 -4.36
N VAL A 42 -6.32 10.21 -3.41
CA VAL A 42 -5.98 8.93 -2.76
C VAL A 42 -7.00 7.88 -3.16
N ILE A 43 -6.49 6.78 -3.71
CA ILE A 43 -7.29 5.64 -4.16
C ILE A 43 -7.07 4.45 -3.23
N GLY A 44 -8.17 3.90 -2.73
CA GLY A 44 -8.26 2.59 -2.09
C GLY A 44 -9.33 1.74 -2.75
N LEU A 45 -9.64 0.60 -2.14
CA LEU A 45 -10.81 -0.18 -2.55
C LEU A 45 -12.08 0.63 -2.29
N ASP A 46 -12.94 0.71 -3.30
CA ASP A 46 -14.26 1.34 -3.22
C ASP A 46 -15.22 0.54 -4.11
N ARG A 47 -16.04 -0.30 -3.47
CA ARG A 47 -17.01 -1.15 -4.15
C ARG A 47 -18.26 -0.38 -4.64
N GLU A 48 -18.41 0.85 -4.17
CA GLU A 48 -19.52 1.74 -4.52
C GLU A 48 -19.05 2.93 -5.39
N ALA A 49 -17.84 2.86 -5.94
CA ALA A 49 -17.28 3.92 -6.76
C ALA A 49 -18.17 4.21 -7.98
N THR A 50 -18.57 5.46 -8.13
CA THR A 50 -19.37 5.90 -9.28
C THR A 50 -18.50 6.51 -10.36
N TYR A 51 -18.98 6.47 -11.62
CA TYR A 51 -18.29 7.16 -12.72
C TYR A 51 -18.08 8.64 -12.44
N ALA A 52 -19.05 9.31 -11.80
CA ALA A 52 -18.94 10.73 -11.43
C ALA A 52 -17.76 10.97 -10.49
N ARG A 53 -17.58 10.12 -9.47
CA ARG A 53 -16.45 10.21 -8.53
C ARG A 53 -15.12 9.95 -9.21
N LEU A 54 -15.06 8.96 -10.10
CA LEU A 54 -13.85 8.65 -10.87
C LEU A 54 -13.51 9.77 -11.89
N ARG A 55 -14.52 10.37 -12.53
CA ARG A 55 -14.35 11.55 -13.37
C ARG A 55 -13.70 12.69 -12.58
N ASP A 56 -14.22 13.01 -11.40
CA ASP A 56 -13.73 14.10 -10.57
C ASP A 56 -12.30 13.84 -10.06
N ALA A 57 -11.99 12.60 -9.70
CA ALA A 57 -10.62 12.17 -9.40
C ALA A 57 -9.68 12.38 -10.61
N ALA A 58 -10.11 11.98 -11.82
CA ALA A 58 -9.32 12.18 -13.04
C ALA A 58 -9.08 13.67 -13.33
N LEU A 59 -10.08 14.52 -13.15
CA LEU A 59 -9.94 15.96 -13.33
C LEU A 59 -8.94 16.57 -12.35
N ALA A 60 -8.98 16.16 -11.06
CA ALA A 60 -8.01 16.58 -10.06
C ALA A 60 -6.58 16.16 -10.42
N ILE A 61 -6.38 14.89 -10.83
CA ILE A 61 -5.07 14.36 -11.25
C ILE A 61 -4.54 15.14 -12.47
N ARG A 62 -5.36 15.38 -13.50
CA ARG A 62 -4.97 16.17 -14.68
C ARG A 62 -4.62 17.61 -14.34
N ARG A 63 -5.19 18.17 -13.27
CA ARG A 63 -4.84 19.49 -12.74
C ARG A 63 -3.50 19.53 -12.00
N GLY A 64 -2.88 18.38 -11.72
CA GLY A 64 -1.60 18.26 -11.03
C GLY A 64 -1.73 17.82 -9.57
N ALA A 65 -2.90 17.40 -9.11
CA ALA A 65 -3.03 16.74 -7.81
C ALA A 65 -2.17 15.47 -7.77
N ARG A 66 -1.50 15.21 -6.64
CA ARG A 66 -0.68 14.01 -6.46
C ARG A 66 -1.57 12.77 -6.51
N PHE A 67 -1.21 11.80 -7.34
CA PHE A 67 -1.96 10.57 -7.51
C PHE A 67 -1.33 9.46 -6.65
N ILE A 68 -2.04 9.02 -5.62
CA ILE A 68 -1.58 8.07 -4.61
C ILE A 68 -2.55 6.89 -4.54
N ALA A 69 -2.03 5.67 -4.50
CA ALA A 69 -2.81 4.45 -4.35
C ALA A 69 -2.38 3.67 -3.11
N SER A 70 -3.35 3.13 -2.37
CA SER A 70 -3.08 2.29 -1.19
C SER A 70 -2.43 0.96 -1.56
N ASN A 71 -2.83 0.38 -2.71
CA ASN A 71 -2.27 -0.85 -3.27
C ASN A 71 -2.55 -0.91 -4.78
N ALA A 72 -1.91 -1.87 -5.45
CA ALA A 72 -2.07 -2.12 -6.88
C ALA A 72 -2.79 -3.46 -7.19
N ASP A 73 -3.51 -4.03 -6.23
CA ASP A 73 -4.18 -5.31 -6.39
C ASP A 73 -5.28 -5.20 -7.45
N ARG A 74 -5.11 -5.92 -8.55
CA ARG A 74 -6.05 -5.88 -9.68
C ARG A 74 -7.41 -6.49 -9.33
N THR A 75 -7.38 -7.53 -8.50
CA THR A 75 -8.58 -8.29 -8.12
C THR A 75 -8.62 -8.52 -6.62
N LEU A 76 -9.84 -8.69 -6.11
CA LEU A 76 -10.12 -9.10 -4.74
C LEU A 76 -10.89 -10.43 -4.78
N PRO A 77 -10.44 -11.49 -4.11
CA PRO A 77 -11.19 -12.74 -4.02
C PRO A 77 -12.40 -12.57 -3.09
N THR A 78 -13.55 -13.08 -3.52
CA THR A 78 -14.80 -13.12 -2.76
C THR A 78 -15.47 -14.47 -2.96
N GLU A 79 -16.52 -14.76 -2.18
CA GLU A 79 -17.34 -15.96 -2.34
C GLU A 79 -18.01 -16.06 -3.72
N ARG A 80 -18.18 -14.91 -4.42
CA ARG A 80 -18.74 -14.83 -5.79
C ARG A 80 -17.67 -14.95 -6.88
N GLY A 81 -16.39 -15.08 -6.51
CA GLY A 81 -15.26 -15.08 -7.43
C GLY A 81 -14.40 -13.82 -7.31
N LEU A 82 -13.53 -13.61 -8.30
CA LEU A 82 -12.65 -12.45 -8.37
C LEU A 82 -13.40 -11.20 -8.80
N ILE A 83 -13.45 -10.18 -7.95
CA ILE A 83 -13.98 -8.86 -8.28
C ILE A 83 -12.86 -7.86 -8.49
N PRO A 84 -13.11 -6.68 -9.14
CA PRO A 84 -12.10 -5.63 -9.28
C PRO A 84 -11.58 -5.15 -7.92
N GLY A 85 -10.25 -5.11 -7.75
CA GLY A 85 -9.57 -4.52 -6.61
C GLY A 85 -9.23 -3.04 -6.82
N ALA A 86 -8.57 -2.42 -5.86
CA ALA A 86 -8.15 -1.01 -5.94
C ALA A 86 -7.26 -0.75 -7.18
N GLY A 87 -6.38 -1.69 -7.54
CA GLY A 87 -5.53 -1.59 -8.72
C GLY A 87 -6.29 -1.48 -10.05
N SER A 88 -7.53 -2.00 -10.13
CA SER A 88 -8.39 -1.82 -11.30
C SER A 88 -8.87 -0.37 -11.44
N VAL A 89 -9.21 0.28 -10.31
CA VAL A 89 -9.56 1.71 -10.27
C VAL A 89 -8.34 2.57 -10.58
N VAL A 90 -7.18 2.21 -10.06
CA VAL A 90 -5.90 2.86 -10.38
C VAL A 90 -5.62 2.79 -11.87
N ALA A 91 -5.71 1.61 -12.49
CA ALA A 91 -5.49 1.42 -13.93
C ALA A 91 -6.48 2.24 -14.78
N PHE A 92 -7.75 2.32 -14.38
CA PHE A 92 -8.74 3.18 -15.01
C PHE A 92 -8.28 4.66 -15.02
N LEU A 93 -7.86 5.16 -13.85
CA LEU A 93 -7.42 6.55 -13.73
C LEU A 93 -6.08 6.82 -14.43
N GLU A 94 -5.12 5.89 -14.37
CA GLU A 94 -3.87 5.98 -15.14
C GLU A 94 -4.13 6.08 -16.64
N THR A 95 -5.03 5.24 -17.16
CA THR A 95 -5.43 5.27 -18.57
C THR A 95 -6.14 6.58 -18.93
N ALA A 96 -7.01 7.08 -18.04
CA ALA A 96 -7.76 8.30 -18.26
C ALA A 96 -6.92 9.58 -18.17
N THR A 97 -5.81 9.55 -17.47
CA THR A 97 -5.03 10.75 -17.12
C THR A 97 -3.62 10.80 -17.71
N ASP A 98 -3.08 9.67 -18.14
CA ASP A 98 -1.67 9.45 -18.53
C ASP A 98 -0.68 9.70 -17.36
N VAL A 99 -1.18 9.71 -16.11
CA VAL A 99 -0.38 9.90 -14.89
C VAL A 99 -0.30 8.59 -14.12
N ARG A 100 0.91 8.20 -13.73
CA ARG A 100 1.12 7.01 -12.90
C ARG A 100 0.86 7.29 -11.43
N ALA A 101 0.17 6.36 -10.77
CA ALA A 101 -0.03 6.42 -9.34
C ALA A 101 1.25 6.09 -8.56
N ARG A 102 1.51 6.83 -7.48
CA ARG A 102 2.45 6.36 -6.46
C ARG A 102 1.72 5.35 -5.58
N VAL A 103 2.08 4.09 -5.69
CA VAL A 103 1.58 3.03 -4.81
C VAL A 103 2.39 3.04 -3.52
N ILE A 104 1.70 3.15 -2.36
CA ILE A 104 2.33 3.15 -1.02
C ILE A 104 2.25 1.79 -0.32
N GLY A 105 1.47 0.84 -0.88
CA GLY A 105 1.44 -0.55 -0.43
C GLY A 105 2.60 -1.37 -0.99
N LYS A 106 2.80 -2.58 -0.45
CA LYS A 106 3.77 -3.54 -0.98
C LYS A 106 3.60 -3.71 -2.50
N PRO A 107 4.68 -3.77 -3.30
CA PRO A 107 6.08 -3.96 -2.90
C PRO A 107 6.84 -2.69 -2.48
N ALA A 108 6.21 -1.51 -2.40
CA ALA A 108 6.89 -0.32 -1.89
C ALA A 108 7.26 -0.50 -0.40
N PRO A 109 8.43 0.03 0.06
CA PRO A 109 8.91 -0.17 1.42
C PRO A 109 8.15 0.64 2.48
N ASP A 110 7.29 1.57 2.08
CA ASP A 110 6.68 2.58 2.95
C ASP A 110 6.03 1.98 4.20
N ILE A 111 5.32 0.84 4.08
CA ILE A 111 4.67 0.18 5.23
C ILE A 111 5.68 -0.30 6.28
N PHE A 112 6.81 -0.87 5.83
CA PHE A 112 7.87 -1.34 6.73
C PHE A 112 8.66 -0.19 7.33
N VAL A 113 8.93 0.87 6.58
CA VAL A 113 9.57 2.09 7.09
C VAL A 113 8.71 2.72 8.20
N HIS A 114 7.39 2.80 8.02
CA HIS A 114 6.49 3.29 9.06
C HIS A 114 6.41 2.34 10.26
N ALA A 115 6.42 1.02 10.05
CA ALA A 115 6.45 0.04 11.13
C ALA A 115 7.72 0.19 11.97
N LEU A 116 8.90 0.26 11.34
CA LEU A 116 10.18 0.48 12.02
C LEU A 116 10.17 1.75 12.89
N ALA A 117 9.66 2.86 12.34
CA ALA A 117 9.56 4.11 13.10
C ALA A 117 8.65 4.00 14.34
N ARG A 118 7.63 3.13 14.31
CA ARG A 118 6.72 2.90 15.44
C ARG A 118 7.28 1.96 16.48
N ILE A 119 7.97 0.89 16.07
CA ILE A 119 8.55 -0.10 17.01
C ILE A 119 9.90 0.33 17.57
N GLY A 120 10.56 1.30 16.91
CA GLY A 120 11.83 1.85 17.38
C GLY A 120 13.03 0.91 17.25
N THR A 121 12.92 -0.13 16.40
CA THR A 121 14.03 -1.09 16.15
C THR A 121 14.73 -0.77 14.83
N PRO A 122 16.07 -0.95 14.76
CA PRO A 122 16.82 -0.83 13.50
C PRO A 122 16.37 -1.87 12.47
N ALA A 123 16.46 -1.53 11.18
CA ALA A 123 16.06 -2.42 10.11
C ALA A 123 16.85 -3.75 10.12
N GLU A 124 18.15 -3.68 10.43
CA GLU A 124 19.06 -4.82 10.46
C GLU A 124 18.70 -5.85 11.55
N LEU A 125 17.98 -5.41 12.58
CA LEU A 125 17.51 -6.26 13.71
C LEU A 125 16.02 -6.62 13.58
N THR A 126 15.42 -6.34 12.44
CA THR A 126 13.99 -6.59 12.19
C THR A 126 13.83 -7.47 10.97
N ALA A 127 12.89 -8.41 11.03
CA ALA A 127 12.56 -9.28 9.90
C ALA A 127 11.12 -9.04 9.43
N ALA A 128 10.95 -8.97 8.11
CA ALA A 128 9.65 -9.04 7.46
C ALA A 128 9.32 -10.51 7.16
N VAL A 129 8.11 -10.94 7.54
CA VAL A 129 7.61 -12.30 7.25
C VAL A 129 6.48 -12.18 6.23
N GLY A 130 6.52 -13.00 5.18
CA GLY A 130 5.48 -12.98 4.16
C GLY A 130 5.46 -14.23 3.28
N ASP A 131 4.36 -14.38 2.55
CA ASP A 131 4.09 -15.55 1.69
C ASP A 131 4.19 -15.22 0.18
N ARG A 132 4.49 -13.95 -0.15
CA ARG A 132 4.60 -13.50 -1.55
C ARG A 132 5.96 -12.87 -1.84
N PRO A 133 6.79 -13.52 -2.68
CA PRO A 133 8.09 -12.99 -3.09
C PRO A 133 8.03 -11.58 -3.67
N GLU A 134 7.10 -11.36 -4.61
CA GLU A 134 6.99 -10.13 -5.40
C GLU A 134 6.45 -8.93 -4.62
N THR A 135 5.85 -9.15 -3.46
CA THR A 135 5.31 -8.07 -2.64
C THR A 135 5.94 -8.01 -1.25
N ASP A 136 5.81 -9.08 -0.45
CA ASP A 136 6.24 -9.06 0.95
C ASP A 136 7.76 -9.02 1.08
N ILE A 137 8.42 -9.96 0.39
CA ILE A 137 9.87 -10.09 0.44
C ILE A 137 10.52 -8.88 -0.24
N ALA A 138 10.03 -8.51 -1.44
CA ALA A 138 10.54 -7.35 -2.16
C ALA A 138 10.43 -6.05 -1.35
N ALA A 139 9.29 -5.81 -0.67
CA ALA A 139 9.11 -4.63 0.17
C ALA A 139 10.00 -4.66 1.42
N GLY A 140 10.16 -5.83 2.06
CA GLY A 140 11.07 -5.99 3.21
C GLY A 140 12.52 -5.70 2.83
N GLN A 141 12.98 -6.25 1.72
CA GLN A 141 14.32 -6.00 1.17
C GLN A 141 14.52 -4.52 0.81
N ALA A 142 13.54 -3.91 0.15
CA ALA A 142 13.58 -2.49 -0.20
C ALA A 142 13.62 -1.56 1.03
N ALA A 143 13.11 -2.02 2.18
CA ALA A 143 13.18 -1.32 3.47
C ALA A 143 14.45 -1.65 4.28
N GLY A 144 15.34 -2.50 3.76
CA GLY A 144 16.58 -2.93 4.44
C GLY A 144 16.37 -3.94 5.57
N LEU A 145 15.23 -4.61 5.60
CA LEU A 145 14.91 -5.63 6.61
C LEU A 145 15.52 -6.99 6.24
N ARG A 146 15.72 -7.84 7.25
CA ARG A 146 15.79 -9.27 7.01
C ARG A 146 14.46 -9.78 6.51
N THR A 147 14.48 -10.83 5.69
CA THR A 147 13.25 -11.36 5.08
C THR A 147 13.09 -12.85 5.27
N ILE A 148 11.85 -13.25 5.60
CA ILE A 148 11.48 -14.62 5.88
C ILE A 148 10.28 -14.98 5.00
N GLY A 149 10.46 -15.97 4.13
CA GLY A 149 9.35 -16.57 3.38
C GLY A 149 8.65 -17.66 4.20
N VAL A 150 7.32 -17.76 4.08
CA VAL A 150 6.52 -18.87 4.64
C VAL A 150 5.68 -19.52 3.55
N LEU A 151 5.63 -20.86 3.54
CA LEU A 151 5.00 -21.64 2.47
C LEU A 151 3.52 -21.95 2.72
N THR A 152 2.94 -21.43 3.79
CA THR A 152 1.51 -21.62 4.13
C THR A 152 0.57 -20.73 3.35
N GLY A 153 1.07 -19.84 2.50
CA GLY A 153 0.29 -18.84 1.78
C GLY A 153 0.21 -19.08 0.27
N ALA A 154 0.37 -17.99 -0.49
CA ALA A 154 0.05 -17.96 -1.91
C ALA A 154 1.15 -18.55 -2.81
N SER A 155 2.40 -18.60 -2.37
CA SER A 155 3.55 -18.92 -3.25
C SER A 155 4.25 -20.20 -2.87
N PRO A 156 4.65 -21.06 -3.85
CA PRO A 156 5.44 -22.25 -3.62
C PRO A 156 6.92 -21.91 -3.37
N ALA A 157 7.68 -22.86 -2.84
CA ALA A 157 9.10 -22.68 -2.48
C ALA A 157 9.97 -22.21 -3.67
N GLU A 158 9.66 -22.70 -4.87
CA GLU A 158 10.38 -22.36 -6.11
C GLU A 158 10.29 -20.87 -6.44
N ALA A 159 9.15 -20.22 -6.09
CA ALA A 159 8.98 -18.79 -6.32
C ALA A 159 9.94 -17.94 -5.50
N PHE A 160 10.24 -18.34 -4.26
CA PHE A 160 11.23 -17.67 -3.40
C PHE A 160 12.67 -17.87 -3.90
N SER A 161 13.01 -19.09 -4.33
CA SER A 161 14.35 -19.39 -4.84
C SER A 161 14.61 -18.80 -6.23
N ALA A 162 13.58 -18.52 -7.01
CA ALA A 162 13.67 -17.87 -8.32
C ALA A 162 13.87 -16.34 -8.26
N MET A 163 13.76 -15.72 -7.08
CA MET A 163 14.02 -14.28 -6.93
C MET A 163 15.48 -13.96 -7.26
N GLN A 164 15.72 -12.78 -7.83
CA GLN A 164 17.07 -12.24 -8.02
C GLN A 164 17.84 -12.15 -6.69
N THR A 165 17.15 -11.78 -5.63
CA THR A 165 17.64 -11.79 -4.25
C THR A 165 16.65 -12.63 -3.44
N PRO A 166 16.95 -13.90 -3.14
CA PRO A 166 16.09 -14.72 -2.28
C PRO A 166 15.96 -14.15 -0.87
N PRO A 167 14.91 -14.51 -0.10
CA PRO A 167 14.81 -14.16 1.30
C PRO A 167 15.96 -14.78 2.12
N ASP A 168 16.25 -14.21 3.29
CA ASP A 168 17.29 -14.74 4.19
C ASP A 168 16.95 -16.16 4.68
N TRP A 169 15.65 -16.45 4.89
CA TRP A 169 15.15 -17.77 5.30
C TRP A 169 13.81 -18.09 4.64
N VAL A 170 13.53 -19.38 4.48
CA VAL A 170 12.22 -19.90 4.07
C VAL A 170 11.82 -21.01 5.03
N PHE A 171 10.60 -20.95 5.56
CA PHE A 171 10.05 -21.96 6.47
C PHE A 171 8.75 -22.54 5.92
N GLU A 172 8.49 -23.80 6.25
CA GLU A 172 7.24 -24.46 5.84
C GLU A 172 6.01 -23.72 6.39
N ASP A 173 6.10 -23.31 7.67
CA ASP A 173 5.02 -22.59 8.35
C ASP A 173 5.53 -21.72 9.51
N MET A 174 4.60 -21.00 10.15
CA MET A 174 4.90 -20.17 11.32
C MET A 174 5.30 -20.98 12.56
N VAL A 175 4.93 -22.25 12.66
CA VAL A 175 5.28 -23.12 13.80
C VAL A 175 6.74 -23.52 13.71
N VAL A 176 7.20 -23.88 12.51
CA VAL A 176 8.62 -24.21 12.25
C VAL A 176 9.48 -22.96 12.46
N LEU A 177 9.03 -21.79 11.96
CA LEU A 177 9.71 -20.53 12.22
C LEU A 177 9.82 -20.23 13.72
N GLN A 178 8.73 -20.37 14.46
CA GLN A 178 8.73 -20.13 15.91
C GLN A 178 9.74 -21.02 16.63
N ARG A 179 9.79 -22.30 16.30
CA ARG A 179 10.75 -23.26 16.89
C ARG A 179 12.19 -22.86 16.59
N ALA A 180 12.48 -22.41 15.37
CA ALA A 180 13.82 -22.03 14.95
C ALA A 180 14.38 -20.79 15.71
N PHE A 181 13.52 -19.84 16.07
CA PHE A 181 13.95 -18.57 16.66
C PHE A 181 13.70 -18.44 18.18
N PHE A 182 12.72 -19.18 18.74
CA PHE A 182 12.29 -18.99 20.12
C PHE A 182 12.40 -20.23 21.02
N HIS A 183 12.84 -21.38 20.48
CA HIS A 183 13.03 -22.63 21.22
C HIS A 183 14.41 -23.25 20.99
N ALA A 184 15.43 -22.43 20.69
CA ALA A 184 16.81 -22.84 20.62
C ALA A 184 17.47 -22.84 22.02
#